data_aa4e85c513bc97379d4ae4e47b3c2347
#
_entry.id   aa4e85c513bc97379d4ae4e47b3c2347
#
_cell.length_a   1.000
_cell.length_b   1.000
_cell.length_c   1.000
_cell.angle_alpha   90.00
_cell.angle_beta   90.00
_cell.angle_gamma   90.00
#
_symmetry.space_group_name_H-M   'P 1'
#
loop_
_entity.id
_entity.type
_entity.pdbx_description
1 polymer ?
#
loop_
_entity_poly.entity_id
_entity_poly.type
_entity_poly.pdbx_seq_one_letter_code
_entity_poly.pdbx_strand_id
1 'polypeptide(L)'
;MADLEINDVSMSFVDRSGKGLLALDRVSLAIENSEFVCLIGHSGCGKSTLLNIVAGLLAPTKGAIRCAGTTISGPGPERAMVFQSHALLPWMTCYENVRLAVKQAFKGAAASELKDRSEQALKLVHLEHAINKYPFEVSGGMKQRVGIARAFAVEPKVLLLDEPFGALDALTKSSLQDELVRIVEKTRTTVVMVTHDIDEAIFLSDRIVALSNGPAARIGRIWEIDTLRPRDRLKLATHAGSLQYRKEILEYLYKRECVPQGMGER
;
A
#
# COMPACT_ATOMS: atom_id res chain seq x y z
N MET A 1 -0.28 -18.83 8.48
CA MET A 1 -1.09 -18.99 7.26
C MET A 1 -1.09 -17.65 6.55
N ALA A 2 -0.75 -17.62 5.29
CA ALA A 2 -0.71 -16.39 4.52
C ALA A 2 -2.09 -15.73 4.46
N ASP A 3 -2.15 -14.42 4.76
CA ASP A 3 -3.36 -13.62 4.61
C ASP A 3 -3.61 -13.24 3.15
N LEU A 4 -2.54 -13.14 2.37
CA LEU A 4 -2.60 -12.78 0.95
C LEU A 4 -1.69 -13.69 0.14
N GLU A 5 -2.26 -14.36 -0.85
CA GLU A 5 -1.54 -15.22 -1.79
C GLU A 5 -1.73 -14.68 -3.21
N ILE A 6 -0.65 -14.34 -3.86
CA ILE A 6 -0.59 -13.96 -5.26
C ILE A 6 0.00 -15.16 -6.01
N ASN A 7 -0.80 -15.79 -6.89
CA ASN A 7 -0.44 -17.03 -7.53
C ASN A 7 -0.38 -16.85 -9.05
N ASP A 8 0.84 -16.80 -9.58
CA ASP A 8 1.17 -16.78 -11.02
C ASP A 8 0.45 -15.68 -11.81
N VAL A 9 0.33 -14.50 -11.18
CA VAL A 9 -0.45 -13.36 -11.71
C VAL A 9 0.28 -12.73 -12.88
N SER A 10 -0.42 -12.65 -14.03
CA SER A 10 0.00 -11.89 -15.19
C SER A 10 -1.07 -10.88 -15.58
N MET A 11 -0.65 -9.70 -16.06
CA MET A 11 -1.55 -8.65 -16.50
C MET A 11 -1.11 -8.05 -17.82
N SER A 12 -2.01 -8.10 -18.81
CA SER A 12 -1.83 -7.50 -20.11
C SER A 12 -2.86 -6.41 -20.36
N PHE A 13 -2.42 -5.28 -20.83
CA PHE A 13 -3.29 -4.22 -21.34
C PHE A 13 -3.29 -4.24 -22.86
N VAL A 14 -4.43 -3.95 -23.47
CA VAL A 14 -4.54 -3.79 -24.94
C VAL A 14 -4.83 -2.34 -25.21
N ASP A 15 -4.01 -1.71 -26.04
CA ASP A 15 -4.22 -0.34 -26.47
C ASP A 15 -5.33 -0.23 -27.54
N ARG A 16 -5.69 1.00 -27.90
CA ARG A 16 -6.72 1.27 -28.91
C ARG A 16 -6.35 0.74 -30.31
N SER A 17 -5.08 0.45 -30.56
CA SER A 17 -4.60 -0.13 -31.83
C SER A 17 -4.61 -1.66 -31.83
N GLY A 18 -5.01 -2.29 -30.71
CA GLY A 18 -4.99 -3.75 -30.54
C GLY A 18 -3.62 -4.29 -30.12
N LYS A 19 -2.61 -3.44 -29.88
CA LYS A 19 -1.29 -3.88 -29.43
C LYS A 19 -1.33 -4.18 -27.92
N GLY A 20 -0.98 -5.42 -27.57
CA GLY A 20 -0.89 -5.87 -26.18
C GLY A 20 0.40 -5.40 -25.52
N LEU A 21 0.30 -4.91 -24.27
CA LEU A 21 1.42 -4.64 -23.39
C LEU A 21 1.32 -5.57 -22.18
N LEU A 22 2.24 -6.51 -22.03
CA LEU A 22 2.35 -7.34 -20.83
C LEU A 22 3.00 -6.50 -19.72
N ALA A 23 2.21 -6.07 -18.75
CA ALA A 23 2.70 -5.26 -17.63
C ALA A 23 3.33 -6.11 -16.51
N LEU A 24 2.66 -7.21 -16.13
CA LEU A 24 3.13 -8.17 -15.14
C LEU A 24 3.18 -9.57 -15.74
N ASP A 25 4.23 -10.34 -15.42
CA ASP A 25 4.42 -11.71 -15.90
C ASP A 25 4.71 -12.67 -14.76
N ARG A 26 3.77 -13.55 -14.47
CA ARG A 26 3.86 -14.65 -13.48
C ARG A 26 4.39 -14.22 -12.12
N VAL A 27 3.79 -13.18 -11.56
CA VAL A 27 4.11 -12.70 -10.21
C VAL A 27 3.50 -13.66 -9.19
N SER A 28 4.34 -14.22 -8.31
CA SER A 28 3.91 -15.08 -7.21
C SER A 28 4.53 -14.60 -5.90
N LEU A 29 3.68 -14.34 -4.89
CA LEU A 29 4.09 -13.83 -3.58
C LEU A 29 3.08 -14.27 -2.52
N ALA A 30 3.55 -14.85 -1.43
CA ALA A 30 2.76 -15.08 -0.24
C ALA A 30 3.13 -14.05 0.83
N ILE A 31 2.13 -13.49 1.50
CA ILE A 31 2.28 -12.49 2.56
C ILE A 31 1.57 -13.03 3.81
N GLU A 32 2.33 -13.17 4.88
CA GLU A 32 1.86 -13.74 6.13
C GLU A 32 0.98 -12.77 6.93
N ASN A 33 0.24 -13.30 7.89
CA ASN A 33 -0.60 -12.50 8.79
C ASN A 33 0.23 -11.48 9.55
N SER A 34 -0.25 -10.24 9.63
CA SER A 34 0.41 -9.10 10.29
C SER A 34 1.77 -8.72 9.68
N GLU A 35 2.12 -9.25 8.52
CA GLU A 35 3.34 -8.88 7.81
C GLU A 35 3.17 -7.52 7.10
N PHE A 36 4.21 -6.70 7.13
CA PHE A 36 4.29 -5.45 6.39
C PHE A 36 5.25 -5.63 5.21
N VAL A 37 4.73 -5.63 3.99
CA VAL A 37 5.52 -5.79 2.76
C VAL A 37 5.55 -4.48 1.98
N CYS A 38 6.74 -4.02 1.61
CA CYS A 38 6.92 -2.90 0.69
C CYS A 38 7.24 -3.40 -0.73
N LEU A 39 6.50 -2.90 -1.71
CA LEU A 39 6.79 -3.09 -3.13
C LEU A 39 7.58 -1.89 -3.65
N ILE A 40 8.77 -2.13 -4.18
CA ILE A 40 9.64 -1.12 -4.77
C ILE A 40 9.94 -1.44 -6.25
N GLY A 41 10.50 -0.48 -6.97
CA GLY A 41 10.90 -0.65 -8.39
C GLY A 41 10.71 0.65 -9.16
N HIS A 42 11.16 0.68 -10.40
CA HIS A 42 11.10 1.86 -11.26
C HIS A 42 9.66 2.31 -11.55
N SER A 43 9.51 3.59 -11.92
CA SER A 43 8.21 4.09 -12.37
C SER A 43 7.72 3.28 -13.58
N GLY A 44 6.43 2.96 -13.59
CA GLY A 44 5.83 2.19 -14.69
C GLY A 44 6.11 0.67 -14.69
N CYS A 45 6.85 0.10 -13.73
CA CYS A 45 7.10 -1.34 -13.67
C CYS A 45 5.90 -2.19 -13.21
N GLY A 46 4.74 -1.60 -12.92
CA GLY A 46 3.52 -2.36 -12.59
C GLY A 46 3.18 -2.48 -11.09
N LYS A 47 3.86 -1.76 -10.17
CA LYS A 47 3.56 -1.81 -8.72
C LYS A 47 2.11 -1.47 -8.40
N SER A 48 1.63 -0.31 -8.85
CA SER A 48 0.23 0.10 -8.65
C SER A 48 -0.75 -0.81 -9.40
N THR A 49 -0.34 -1.39 -10.54
CA THR A 49 -1.12 -2.41 -11.24
C THR A 49 -1.32 -3.65 -10.36
N LEU A 50 -0.24 -4.16 -9.77
CA LEU A 50 -0.31 -5.30 -8.85
C LEU A 50 -1.18 -4.98 -7.63
N LEU A 51 -0.99 -3.78 -7.04
CA LEU A 51 -1.78 -3.32 -5.91
C LEU A 51 -3.28 -3.24 -6.25
N ASN A 52 -3.63 -2.72 -7.44
CA ASN A 52 -5.02 -2.66 -7.91
C ASN A 52 -5.62 -4.05 -8.16
N ILE A 53 -4.83 -5.02 -8.61
CA ILE A 53 -5.29 -6.42 -8.75
C ILE A 53 -5.56 -7.01 -7.36
N VAL A 54 -4.67 -6.78 -6.39
CA VAL A 54 -4.87 -7.21 -5.00
C VAL A 54 -6.11 -6.55 -4.38
N ALA A 55 -6.36 -5.26 -4.67
CA ALA A 55 -7.57 -4.56 -4.24
C ALA A 55 -8.86 -5.11 -4.87
N GLY A 56 -8.76 -5.90 -5.93
CA GLY A 56 -9.90 -6.38 -6.72
C GLY A 56 -10.47 -5.30 -7.66
N LEU A 57 -9.74 -4.22 -7.89
CA LEU A 57 -10.12 -3.15 -8.83
C LEU A 57 -9.80 -3.52 -10.28
N LEU A 58 -8.84 -4.43 -10.48
CA LEU A 58 -8.47 -5.00 -11.77
C LEU A 58 -8.48 -6.51 -11.68
N ALA A 59 -9.04 -7.19 -12.68
CA ALA A 59 -8.92 -8.63 -12.81
C ALA A 59 -7.60 -8.98 -13.52
N PRO A 60 -6.82 -9.95 -13.01
CA PRO A 60 -5.60 -10.39 -13.71
C PRO A 60 -5.97 -11.10 -15.01
N THR A 61 -5.07 -11.01 -16.01
CA THR A 61 -5.26 -11.74 -17.28
C THR A 61 -5.02 -13.25 -17.08
N LYS A 62 -4.12 -13.63 -16.19
CA LYS A 62 -3.83 -15.01 -15.77
C LYS A 62 -3.47 -15.04 -14.30
N GLY A 63 -3.59 -16.24 -13.71
CA GLY A 63 -3.33 -16.44 -12.29
C GLY A 63 -4.51 -16.05 -11.41
N ALA A 64 -4.32 -16.07 -10.11
CA ALA A 64 -5.35 -15.72 -9.13
C ALA A 64 -4.74 -15.12 -7.88
N ILE A 65 -5.54 -14.33 -7.16
CA ILE A 65 -5.18 -13.83 -5.83
C ILE A 65 -6.19 -14.38 -4.81
N ARG A 66 -5.69 -14.77 -3.65
CA ARG A 66 -6.52 -15.19 -2.52
C ARG A 66 -6.25 -14.29 -1.32
N CYS A 67 -7.31 -13.89 -0.65
CA CYS A 67 -7.24 -13.18 0.62
C CYS A 67 -7.95 -14.00 1.69
N ALA A 68 -7.25 -14.30 2.77
CA ALA A 68 -7.75 -15.15 3.85
C ALA A 68 -8.39 -16.46 3.34
N GLY A 69 -7.73 -17.13 2.39
CA GLY A 69 -8.18 -18.38 1.78
C GLY A 69 -9.27 -18.25 0.70
N THR A 70 -9.85 -17.06 0.49
CA THR A 70 -10.90 -16.82 -0.50
C THR A 70 -10.33 -16.13 -1.76
N THR A 71 -10.66 -16.64 -2.93
CA THR A 71 -10.24 -16.03 -4.21
C THR A 71 -10.91 -14.67 -4.40
N ILE A 72 -10.11 -13.67 -4.76
CA ILE A 72 -10.57 -12.31 -5.02
C ILE A 72 -11.23 -12.26 -6.40
N SER A 73 -12.50 -11.84 -6.43
CA SER A 73 -13.26 -11.60 -7.67
C SER A 73 -13.66 -10.14 -7.87
N GLY A 74 -13.40 -9.27 -6.89
CA GLY A 74 -13.74 -7.85 -6.91
C GLY A 74 -13.38 -7.17 -5.61
N PRO A 75 -13.72 -5.89 -5.44
CA PRO A 75 -13.51 -5.17 -4.17
C PRO A 75 -14.28 -5.80 -3.02
N GLY A 76 -13.69 -5.83 -1.83
CA GLY A 76 -14.30 -6.39 -0.62
C GLY A 76 -13.84 -5.67 0.65
N PRO A 77 -14.65 -5.71 1.73
CA PRO A 77 -14.35 -5.00 2.99
C PRO A 77 -13.13 -5.56 3.73
N GLU A 78 -12.73 -6.79 3.44
CA GLU A 78 -11.53 -7.41 4.01
C GLU A 78 -10.22 -6.78 3.51
N ARG A 79 -10.31 -5.93 2.49
CA ARG A 79 -9.19 -5.17 1.91
C ARG A 79 -9.54 -3.70 1.83
N ALA A 80 -8.73 -2.85 2.42
CA ALA A 80 -8.89 -1.41 2.30
C ALA A 80 -7.69 -0.81 1.55
N MET A 81 -7.94 0.24 0.78
CA MET A 81 -6.91 0.91 -0.01
C MET A 81 -6.83 2.40 0.35
N VAL A 82 -5.61 2.87 0.55
CA VAL A 82 -5.25 4.29 0.68
C VAL A 82 -4.52 4.69 -0.58
N PHE A 83 -5.08 5.68 -1.28
CA PHE A 83 -4.54 6.17 -2.55
C PHE A 83 -3.56 7.34 -2.33
N GLN A 84 -2.64 7.53 -3.24
CA GLN A 84 -1.72 8.66 -3.28
C GLN A 84 -2.44 10.02 -3.26
N SER A 85 -3.56 10.14 -3.99
CA SER A 85 -4.35 11.37 -4.13
C SER A 85 -5.36 11.61 -2.99
N HIS A 86 -5.23 10.89 -1.85
CA HIS A 86 -6.17 10.89 -0.70
C HIS A 86 -7.59 10.40 -1.05
N ALA A 87 -8.09 10.61 -2.26
CA ALA A 87 -9.41 10.20 -2.78
C ALA A 87 -10.57 10.52 -1.82
N LEU A 88 -10.55 11.71 -1.21
CA LEU A 88 -11.65 12.21 -0.38
C LEU A 88 -12.72 12.85 -1.25
N LEU A 89 -13.98 12.66 -0.87
CA LEU A 89 -15.12 13.32 -1.48
C LEU A 89 -15.19 14.78 -1.00
N PRO A 90 -14.96 15.78 -1.88
CA PRO A 90 -14.76 17.16 -1.46
C PRO A 90 -16.02 17.82 -0.89
N TRP A 91 -17.20 17.29 -1.19
CA TRP A 91 -18.50 17.75 -0.67
C TRP A 91 -18.94 17.09 0.63
N MET A 92 -18.11 16.20 1.19
CA MET A 92 -18.32 15.52 2.47
C MET A 92 -17.29 16.00 3.49
N THR A 93 -17.70 16.13 4.74
CA THR A 93 -16.80 16.38 5.86
C THR A 93 -15.83 15.20 6.08
N CYS A 94 -14.80 15.39 6.91
CA CYS A 94 -13.89 14.29 7.30
C CYS A 94 -14.67 13.12 7.90
N TYR A 95 -15.65 13.41 8.76
CA TYR A 95 -16.53 12.39 9.36
C TYR A 95 -17.36 11.65 8.31
N GLU A 96 -18.00 12.38 7.40
CA GLU A 96 -18.85 11.77 6.38
C GLU A 96 -18.05 10.91 5.40
N ASN A 97 -16.80 11.29 5.07
CA ASN A 97 -15.90 10.48 4.27
C ASN A 97 -15.59 9.12 4.93
N VAL A 98 -15.37 9.10 6.24
CA VAL A 98 -15.13 7.86 6.99
C VAL A 98 -16.43 7.07 7.15
N ARG A 99 -17.52 7.74 7.53
CA ARG A 99 -18.83 7.11 7.75
C ARG A 99 -19.37 6.43 6.50
N LEU A 100 -19.09 6.96 5.32
CA LEU A 100 -19.50 6.33 4.06
C LEU A 100 -18.92 4.91 3.91
N ALA A 101 -17.64 4.74 4.21
CA ALA A 101 -16.99 3.44 4.17
C ALA A 101 -17.53 2.49 5.25
N VAL A 102 -17.69 2.98 6.49
CA VAL A 102 -18.29 2.21 7.58
C VAL A 102 -19.69 1.71 7.21
N LYS A 103 -20.54 2.61 6.70
CA LYS A 103 -21.91 2.26 6.26
C LYS A 103 -21.93 1.16 5.19
N GLN A 104 -20.95 1.19 4.29
CA GLN A 104 -20.87 0.21 3.21
C GLN A 104 -20.35 -1.15 3.69
N ALA A 105 -19.40 -1.15 4.63
CA ALA A 105 -18.84 -2.39 5.19
C ALA A 105 -19.78 -3.07 6.19
N PHE A 106 -20.46 -2.30 7.03
CA PHE A 106 -21.34 -2.81 8.10
C PHE A 106 -22.83 -2.58 7.75
N LYS A 107 -23.27 -3.22 6.66
CA LYS A 107 -24.67 -3.15 6.22
C LYS A 107 -25.61 -3.74 7.27
N GLY A 108 -26.58 -2.94 7.72
CA GLY A 108 -27.54 -3.35 8.73
C GLY A 108 -27.15 -3.00 10.17
N ALA A 109 -25.96 -2.44 10.42
CA ALA A 109 -25.58 -1.94 11.74
C ALA A 109 -26.43 -0.73 12.16
N ALA A 110 -26.67 -0.58 13.46
CA ALA A 110 -27.40 0.56 14.00
C ALA A 110 -26.69 1.89 13.74
N ALA A 111 -27.46 2.99 13.62
CA ALA A 111 -26.90 4.31 13.35
C ALA A 111 -25.88 4.77 14.41
N SER A 112 -26.09 4.41 15.69
CA SER A 112 -25.16 4.64 16.80
C SER A 112 -23.84 3.90 16.59
N GLU A 113 -23.87 2.62 16.20
CA GLU A 113 -22.69 1.82 15.95
C GLU A 113 -21.86 2.40 14.78
N LEU A 114 -22.51 2.78 13.67
CA LEU A 114 -21.85 3.43 12.53
C LEU A 114 -21.20 4.75 12.92
N LYS A 115 -21.83 5.51 13.83
CA LYS A 115 -21.28 6.75 14.39
C LYS A 115 -20.04 6.45 15.23
N ASP A 116 -20.14 5.54 16.19
CA ASP A 116 -19.06 5.21 17.13
C ASP A 116 -17.80 4.71 16.37
N ARG A 117 -17.98 3.82 15.39
CA ARG A 117 -16.88 3.32 14.55
C ARG A 117 -16.21 4.46 13.78
N SER A 118 -16.98 5.37 13.22
CA SER A 118 -16.45 6.52 12.45
C SER A 118 -15.67 7.49 13.32
N GLU A 119 -16.19 7.81 14.52
CA GLU A 119 -15.52 8.69 15.48
C GLU A 119 -14.25 8.03 16.05
N GLN A 120 -14.29 6.73 16.38
CA GLN A 120 -13.13 5.97 16.83
C GLN A 120 -12.02 5.93 15.77
N ALA A 121 -12.36 5.75 14.48
CA ALA A 121 -11.37 5.77 13.40
C ALA A 121 -10.71 7.14 13.25
N LEU A 122 -11.45 8.25 13.37
CA LEU A 122 -10.88 9.59 13.35
C LEU A 122 -10.04 9.89 14.60
N LYS A 123 -10.44 9.39 15.75
CA LYS A 123 -9.66 9.46 16.99
C LYS A 123 -8.33 8.69 16.88
N LEU A 124 -8.35 7.54 16.22
CA LEU A 124 -7.15 6.71 15.99
C LEU A 124 -6.04 7.48 15.24
N VAL A 125 -6.41 8.45 14.41
CA VAL A 125 -5.50 9.31 13.65
C VAL A 125 -5.43 10.75 14.17
N HIS A 126 -5.90 11.00 15.41
CA HIS A 126 -5.87 12.31 16.08
C HIS A 126 -6.58 13.44 15.32
N LEU A 127 -7.74 13.16 14.73
CA LEU A 127 -8.54 14.11 13.95
C LEU A 127 -9.89 14.47 14.58
N GLU A 128 -10.07 14.29 15.89
CA GLU A 128 -11.31 14.65 16.60
C GLU A 128 -11.67 16.13 16.45
N HIS A 129 -10.66 16.98 16.40
CA HIS A 129 -10.81 18.43 16.24
C HIS A 129 -11.23 18.87 14.83
N ALA A 130 -11.20 17.97 13.85
CA ALA A 130 -11.45 18.27 12.44
C ALA A 130 -12.60 17.46 11.84
N ILE A 131 -13.38 16.75 12.63
CA ILE A 131 -14.44 15.84 12.16
C ILE A 131 -15.47 16.51 11.26
N ASN A 132 -15.81 17.77 11.54
CA ASN A 132 -16.79 18.55 10.80
C ASN A 132 -16.20 19.40 9.66
N LYS A 133 -14.86 19.36 9.47
CA LYS A 133 -14.19 20.10 8.40
C LYS A 133 -14.28 19.37 7.06
N TYR A 134 -14.37 20.15 5.99
CA TYR A 134 -14.29 19.63 4.63
C TYR A 134 -12.84 19.44 4.17
N PRO A 135 -12.58 18.62 3.15
CA PRO A 135 -11.23 18.39 2.64
C PRO A 135 -10.45 19.65 2.26
N PHE A 136 -11.13 20.70 1.77
CA PHE A 136 -10.47 21.95 1.42
C PHE A 136 -10.08 22.82 2.63
N GLU A 137 -10.58 22.52 3.82
CA GLU A 137 -10.29 23.25 5.07
C GLU A 137 -9.15 22.59 5.89
N VAL A 138 -8.60 21.48 5.42
CA VAL A 138 -7.56 20.70 6.13
C VAL A 138 -6.29 20.56 5.31
N SER A 139 -5.14 20.41 6.00
CA SER A 139 -3.85 20.25 5.35
C SER A 139 -3.74 18.91 4.59
N GLY A 140 -2.71 18.77 3.72
CA GLY A 140 -2.44 17.52 3.01
C GLY A 140 -2.23 16.34 3.94
N GLY A 141 -1.47 16.51 5.02
CA GLY A 141 -1.27 15.48 6.04
C GLY A 141 -2.56 15.10 6.76
N MET A 142 -3.46 16.06 7.05
CA MET A 142 -4.78 15.76 7.61
C MET A 142 -5.67 15.00 6.62
N LYS A 143 -5.64 15.35 5.32
CA LYS A 143 -6.35 14.58 4.28
C LYS A 143 -5.87 13.14 4.24
N GLN A 144 -4.56 12.92 4.35
CA GLN A 144 -4.00 11.58 4.37
C GLN A 144 -4.43 10.80 5.61
N ARG A 145 -4.45 11.45 6.79
CA ARG A 145 -4.99 10.86 8.02
C ARG A 145 -6.46 10.45 7.88
N VAL A 146 -7.30 11.27 7.24
CA VAL A 146 -8.71 10.90 6.94
C VAL A 146 -8.78 9.68 6.03
N GLY A 147 -7.91 9.59 5.01
CA GLY A 147 -7.80 8.42 4.12
C GLY A 147 -7.43 7.14 4.89
N ILE A 148 -6.46 7.24 5.81
CA ILE A 148 -6.05 6.15 6.70
C ILE A 148 -7.19 5.79 7.66
N ALA A 149 -7.83 6.76 8.30
CA ALA A 149 -8.98 6.52 9.17
C ALA A 149 -10.10 5.78 8.43
N ARG A 150 -10.43 6.22 7.22
CA ARG A 150 -11.42 5.57 6.36
C ARG A 150 -11.07 4.10 6.07
N ALA A 151 -9.80 3.82 5.83
CA ALA A 151 -9.33 2.47 5.57
C ALA A 151 -9.40 1.58 6.82
N PHE A 152 -8.99 2.06 7.98
CA PHE A 152 -9.06 1.28 9.23
C PHE A 152 -10.46 1.17 9.82
N ALA A 153 -11.36 2.11 9.51
CA ALA A 153 -12.74 2.09 10.00
C ALA A 153 -13.55 0.86 9.55
N VAL A 154 -13.12 0.19 8.49
CA VAL A 154 -13.77 -1.03 7.97
C VAL A 154 -13.14 -2.31 8.53
N GLU A 155 -12.14 -2.20 9.42
CA GLU A 155 -11.44 -3.32 10.06
C GLU A 155 -10.89 -4.33 9.03
N PRO A 156 -10.06 -3.87 8.07
CA PRO A 156 -9.59 -4.73 7.00
C PRO A 156 -8.57 -5.75 7.51
N LYS A 157 -8.53 -6.95 6.90
CA LYS A 157 -7.45 -7.91 7.08
C LYS A 157 -6.17 -7.47 6.38
N VAL A 158 -6.32 -6.88 5.18
CA VAL A 158 -5.22 -6.40 4.36
C VAL A 158 -5.40 -4.91 4.06
N LEU A 159 -4.38 -4.12 4.40
CA LEU A 159 -4.29 -2.69 4.07
C LEU A 159 -3.34 -2.50 2.89
N LEU A 160 -3.83 -1.84 1.85
CA LEU A 160 -3.11 -1.54 0.63
C LEU A 160 -2.79 -0.04 0.59
N LEU A 161 -1.53 0.32 0.41
CA LEU A 161 -1.06 1.70 0.43
C LEU A 161 -0.32 2.02 -0.87
N ASP A 162 -0.83 2.94 -1.67
CA ASP A 162 -0.18 3.38 -2.91
C ASP A 162 0.48 4.74 -2.70
N GLU A 163 1.79 4.75 -2.48
CA GLU A 163 2.63 5.93 -2.20
C GLU A 163 2.03 6.89 -1.15
N PRO A 164 1.63 6.39 0.05
CA PRO A 164 0.77 7.14 0.97
C PRO A 164 1.42 8.39 1.56
N PHE A 165 2.74 8.57 1.42
CA PHE A 165 3.48 9.68 2.03
C PHE A 165 4.17 10.59 0.99
N GLY A 166 3.99 10.31 -0.31
CA GLY A 166 4.75 10.98 -1.38
C GLY A 166 4.50 12.49 -1.51
N ALA A 167 3.33 12.98 -1.07
CA ALA A 167 2.96 14.40 -1.16
C ALA A 167 3.16 15.19 0.15
N LEU A 168 3.82 14.60 1.17
CA LEU A 168 3.96 15.20 2.49
C LEU A 168 5.37 15.76 2.72
N ASP A 169 5.45 16.83 3.52
CA ASP A 169 6.73 17.33 4.03
C ASP A 169 7.37 16.31 5.01
N ALA A 170 8.67 16.42 5.23
CA ALA A 170 9.46 15.44 5.98
C ALA A 170 8.98 15.21 7.43
N LEU A 171 8.55 16.27 8.14
CA LEU A 171 8.12 16.16 9.53
C LEU A 171 6.75 15.51 9.61
N THR A 172 5.80 15.94 8.79
CA THR A 172 4.46 15.36 8.68
C THR A 172 4.54 13.89 8.26
N LYS A 173 5.41 13.58 7.28
CA LYS A 173 5.68 12.21 6.81
C LYS A 173 6.16 11.32 7.96
N SER A 174 7.19 11.75 8.70
CA SER A 174 7.74 10.99 9.82
C SER A 174 6.69 10.71 10.91
N SER A 175 5.93 11.73 11.31
CA SER A 175 4.86 11.59 12.30
C SER A 175 3.79 10.60 11.85
N LEU A 176 3.37 10.66 10.58
CA LEU A 176 2.33 9.80 10.04
C LEU A 176 2.80 8.35 9.87
N GLN A 177 4.06 8.14 9.53
CA GLN A 177 4.66 6.80 9.48
C GLN A 177 4.70 6.14 10.86
N ASP A 178 5.12 6.89 11.89
CA ASP A 178 5.14 6.37 13.27
C ASP A 178 3.74 6.02 13.76
N GLU A 179 2.75 6.83 13.40
CA GLU A 179 1.35 6.58 13.72
C GLU A 179 0.81 5.35 12.97
N LEU A 180 1.12 5.21 11.68
CA LEU A 180 0.73 4.04 10.90
C LEU A 180 1.29 2.74 11.51
N VAL A 181 2.58 2.73 11.89
CA VAL A 181 3.20 1.56 12.53
C VAL A 181 2.45 1.19 13.80
N ARG A 182 2.16 2.15 14.69
CA ARG A 182 1.42 1.89 15.93
C ARG A 182 0.03 1.32 15.69
N ILE A 183 -0.68 1.82 14.67
CA ILE A 183 -2.02 1.34 14.31
C ILE A 183 -1.93 -0.09 13.79
N VAL A 184 -1.02 -0.36 12.84
CA VAL A 184 -0.82 -1.68 12.24
C VAL A 184 -0.45 -2.73 13.30
N GLU A 185 0.46 -2.41 14.20
CA GLU A 185 0.83 -3.31 15.30
C GLU A 185 -0.34 -3.61 16.24
N LYS A 186 -1.11 -2.57 16.58
CA LYS A 186 -2.29 -2.72 17.46
C LYS A 186 -3.39 -3.56 16.81
N THR A 187 -3.64 -3.36 15.51
CA THR A 187 -4.71 -4.04 14.77
C THR A 187 -4.29 -5.37 14.18
N ARG A 188 -2.97 -5.65 14.14
CA ARG A 188 -2.37 -6.82 13.47
C ARG A 188 -2.80 -6.95 12.00
N THR A 189 -2.99 -5.82 11.34
CA THR A 189 -3.38 -5.76 9.94
C THR A 189 -2.18 -6.09 9.05
N THR A 190 -2.36 -6.97 8.08
CA THR A 190 -1.37 -7.24 7.02
C THR A 190 -1.29 -6.04 6.08
N VAL A 191 -0.08 -5.59 5.71
CA VAL A 191 0.10 -4.38 4.91
C VAL A 191 0.88 -4.66 3.63
N VAL A 192 0.40 -4.15 2.51
CA VAL A 192 1.15 -4.07 1.24
C VAL A 192 1.26 -2.61 0.85
N MET A 193 2.46 -2.08 0.83
CA MET A 193 2.72 -0.68 0.50
C MET A 193 3.58 -0.56 -0.75
N VAL A 194 3.18 0.30 -1.68
CA VAL A 194 4.02 0.77 -2.78
C VAL A 194 4.74 2.04 -2.35
N THR A 195 6.04 2.09 -2.53
CA THR A 195 6.84 3.30 -2.31
C THR A 195 8.04 3.33 -3.27
N HIS A 196 8.52 4.54 -3.56
CA HIS A 196 9.80 4.77 -4.24
C HIS A 196 10.90 5.22 -3.27
N ASP A 197 10.60 5.40 -2.00
CA ASP A 197 11.53 5.80 -0.95
C ASP A 197 12.09 4.56 -0.24
N ILE A 198 13.40 4.32 -0.40
CA ILE A 198 14.10 3.16 0.16
C ILE A 198 14.16 3.22 1.69
N ASP A 199 14.40 4.41 2.24
CA ASP A 199 14.50 4.58 3.69
C ASP A 199 13.15 4.36 4.36
N GLU A 200 12.06 4.75 3.70
CA GLU A 200 10.69 4.44 4.09
C GLU A 200 10.41 2.93 4.09
N ALA A 201 10.80 2.24 3.01
CA ALA A 201 10.64 0.80 2.91
C ALA A 201 11.41 0.06 4.01
N ILE A 202 12.67 0.43 4.27
CA ILE A 202 13.48 -0.16 5.34
C ILE A 202 12.90 0.14 6.72
N PHE A 203 12.35 1.34 6.93
CA PHE A 203 11.78 1.73 8.22
C PHE A 203 10.49 0.98 8.55
N LEU A 204 9.61 0.77 7.57
CA LEU A 204 8.24 0.31 7.79
C LEU A 204 8.08 -1.21 7.63
N SER A 205 8.78 -1.85 6.68
CA SER A 205 8.43 -3.21 6.27
C SER A 205 9.26 -4.30 6.95
N ASP A 206 8.68 -5.48 7.05
CA ASP A 206 9.38 -6.71 7.42
C ASP A 206 10.08 -7.30 6.19
N ARG A 207 9.50 -7.06 5.00
CA ARG A 207 10.04 -7.55 3.74
C ARG A 207 9.89 -6.51 2.64
N ILE A 208 10.96 -6.34 1.86
CA ILE A 208 10.98 -5.46 0.68
C ILE A 208 11.04 -6.34 -0.57
N VAL A 209 10.08 -6.14 -1.47
CA VAL A 209 9.96 -6.88 -2.72
C VAL A 209 10.19 -5.92 -3.89
N ALA A 210 11.25 -6.14 -4.64
CA ALA A 210 11.53 -5.36 -5.85
C ALA A 210 10.94 -6.04 -7.08
N LEU A 211 10.15 -5.29 -7.84
CA LEU A 211 9.76 -5.69 -9.18
C LEU A 211 10.88 -5.37 -10.18
N SER A 212 11.04 -6.24 -11.17
CA SER A 212 11.93 -5.99 -12.30
C SER A 212 11.43 -4.83 -13.15
N ASN A 213 12.29 -4.29 -14.05
CA ASN A 213 11.85 -3.27 -15.00
C ASN A 213 10.76 -3.84 -15.91
N GLY A 214 9.79 -2.99 -16.29
CA GLY A 214 8.82 -3.30 -17.32
C GLY A 214 9.44 -3.25 -18.75
N PRO A 215 8.74 -3.74 -19.75
CA PRO A 215 7.49 -4.49 -19.67
C PRO A 215 7.69 -5.92 -19.14
N ALA A 216 6.58 -6.63 -18.85
CA ALA A 216 6.61 -7.99 -18.33
C ALA A 216 7.36 -8.11 -16.97
N ALA A 217 7.06 -7.19 -16.05
CA ALA A 217 7.71 -7.16 -14.75
C ALA A 217 7.40 -8.41 -13.93
N ARG A 218 8.42 -8.89 -13.22
CA ARG A 218 8.38 -10.04 -12.31
C ARG A 218 8.94 -9.65 -10.95
N ILE A 219 8.81 -10.50 -9.95
CA ILE A 219 9.59 -10.35 -8.72
C ILE A 219 11.07 -10.53 -9.09
N GLY A 220 11.84 -9.51 -8.80
CA GLY A 220 13.27 -9.51 -9.11
C GLY A 220 14.14 -9.87 -7.94
N ARG A 221 13.88 -9.31 -6.76
CA ARG A 221 14.59 -9.62 -5.52
C ARG A 221 13.69 -9.35 -4.31
N ILE A 222 13.92 -10.08 -3.24
CA ILE A 222 13.27 -9.92 -1.94
C ILE A 222 14.37 -9.74 -0.90
N TRP A 223 14.18 -8.79 0.03
CA TRP A 223 14.99 -8.60 1.22
C TRP A 223 14.11 -8.79 2.45
N GLU A 224 14.55 -9.59 3.37
CA GLU A 224 13.97 -9.72 4.71
C GLU A 224 14.69 -8.74 5.63
N ILE A 225 13.93 -7.90 6.31
CA ILE A 225 14.49 -6.88 7.21
C ILE A 225 14.53 -7.46 8.62
N ASP A 226 15.70 -7.81 9.09
CA ASP A 226 15.97 -8.50 10.35
C ASP A 226 15.71 -7.65 11.60
N THR A 227 15.55 -6.33 11.44
CA THR A 227 15.27 -5.42 12.54
C THR A 227 13.79 -5.42 12.89
N LEU A 228 13.45 -5.86 14.10
CA LEU A 228 12.08 -5.91 14.58
C LEU A 228 11.41 -4.52 14.64
N ARG A 229 10.11 -4.47 14.39
CA ARG A 229 9.26 -3.28 14.62
C ARG A 229 8.80 -3.23 16.09
N PRO A 230 8.52 -2.06 16.66
CA PRO A 230 8.72 -0.70 16.11
C PRO A 230 10.18 -0.30 16.07
N ARG A 231 10.60 0.33 14.98
CA ARG A 231 11.99 0.74 14.77
C ARG A 231 12.21 2.18 15.25
N ASP A 232 13.37 2.40 15.86
CA ASP A 232 13.83 3.75 16.22
C ASP A 232 14.59 4.35 15.03
N ARG A 233 14.13 5.49 14.52
CA ARG A 233 14.71 6.16 13.34
C ARG A 233 16.17 6.53 13.52
N LEU A 234 16.54 7.04 14.72
CA LEU A 234 17.92 7.46 14.99
C LEU A 234 18.86 6.26 15.05
N LYS A 235 18.41 5.17 15.68
CA LYS A 235 19.17 3.92 15.72
C LYS A 235 19.28 3.29 14.34
N LEU A 236 18.19 3.29 13.57
CA LEU A 236 18.17 2.73 12.22
C LEU A 236 19.13 3.47 11.26
N ALA A 237 19.23 4.80 11.38
CA ALA A 237 20.11 5.64 10.54
C ALA A 237 21.61 5.28 10.67
N THR A 238 22.02 4.72 11.81
CA THR A 238 23.42 4.32 12.08
C THR A 238 23.61 2.81 12.13
N HIS A 239 22.55 2.03 11.98
CA HIS A 239 22.61 0.58 12.07
C HIS A 239 23.26 -0.01 10.80
N ALA A 240 24.31 -0.82 10.98
CA ALA A 240 25.06 -1.37 9.85
C ALA A 240 24.20 -2.20 8.87
N GLY A 241 23.25 -2.98 9.40
CA GLY A 241 22.32 -3.75 8.58
C GLY A 241 21.46 -2.87 7.69
N SER A 242 20.94 -1.74 8.22
CA SER A 242 20.11 -0.80 7.45
C SER A 242 20.89 -0.15 6.31
N LEU A 243 22.15 0.22 6.56
CA LEU A 243 23.05 0.76 5.54
C LEU A 243 23.36 -0.28 4.47
N GLN A 244 23.50 -1.55 4.86
CA GLN A 244 23.71 -2.65 3.93
C GLN A 244 22.48 -2.89 3.05
N TYR A 245 21.26 -2.94 3.61
CA TYR A 245 20.02 -3.04 2.84
C TYR A 245 19.87 -1.88 1.86
N ARG A 246 20.10 -0.64 2.33
CA ARG A 246 20.05 0.54 1.46
C ARG A 246 21.00 0.44 0.28
N LYS A 247 22.25 0.03 0.52
CA LYS A 247 23.26 -0.16 -0.53
C LYS A 247 22.80 -1.22 -1.54
N GLU A 248 22.39 -2.39 -1.06
CA GLU A 248 21.97 -3.49 -1.92
C GLU A 248 20.74 -3.14 -2.78
N ILE A 249 19.76 -2.44 -2.20
CA ILE A 249 18.56 -2.00 -2.92
C ILE A 249 18.95 -0.98 -4.00
N LEU A 250 19.79 0.00 -3.66
CA LEU A 250 20.30 0.99 -4.62
C LEU A 250 21.06 0.30 -5.75
N GLU A 251 21.99 -0.62 -5.43
CA GLU A 251 22.71 -1.36 -6.44
C GLU A 251 21.80 -2.17 -7.35
N TYR A 252 20.75 -2.78 -6.80
CA TYR A 252 19.77 -3.51 -7.60
C TYR A 252 19.01 -2.60 -8.55
N LEU A 253 18.54 -1.45 -8.08
CA LEU A 253 17.79 -0.49 -8.90
C LEU A 253 18.69 0.13 -9.99
N TYR A 254 19.87 0.65 -9.64
CA TYR A 254 20.78 1.29 -10.60
C TYR A 254 21.41 0.34 -11.61
N LYS A 255 21.82 -0.86 -11.21
CA LYS A 255 22.42 -1.84 -12.16
C LYS A 255 21.47 -2.22 -13.29
N ARG A 256 20.18 -2.09 -13.10
CA ARG A 256 19.16 -2.38 -14.14
C ARG A 256 18.81 -1.19 -15.03
N GLU A 257 19.17 0.02 -14.66
CA GLU A 257 19.08 1.19 -15.55
C GLU A 257 20.15 1.17 -16.67
N CYS A 258 21.29 0.53 -16.40
CA CYS A 258 22.43 0.51 -17.33
C CYS A 258 22.35 -0.55 -18.44
N VAL A 259 21.28 -1.32 -18.57
CA VAL A 259 21.08 -2.19 -19.72
C VAL A 259 20.32 -1.43 -20.80
N PRO A 260 20.97 -0.99 -21.91
CA PRO A 260 20.28 -0.31 -22.99
C PRO A 260 19.22 -1.22 -23.59
N GLN A 261 17.97 -0.77 -23.60
CA GLN A 261 16.93 -1.39 -24.43
C GLN A 261 17.32 -1.18 -25.89
N GLY A 262 17.78 -2.22 -26.57
CA GLY A 262 17.87 -2.23 -28.02
C GLY A 262 19.27 -2.31 -28.62
N MET A 263 19.81 -3.50 -28.67
CA MET A 263 20.48 -3.97 -29.91
C MET A 263 19.84 -5.32 -30.27
N GLY A 264 18.74 -5.23 -30.99
CA GLY A 264 18.23 -6.35 -31.76
C GLY A 264 19.29 -6.69 -32.81
N GLU A 265 19.84 -7.86 -32.70
CA GLU A 265 20.64 -8.45 -33.77
C GLU A 265 19.81 -8.49 -35.06
N ARG A 266 20.40 -7.97 -36.12
CA ARG A 266 19.92 -8.09 -37.51
C ARG A 266 20.29 -9.46 -38.06
#